data_46c20f460ab49b4119f7aa54147c5e43
#
_entry.id   46c20f460ab49b4119f7aa54147c5e43
#
_cell.length_a   1.000
_cell.length_b   1.000
_cell.length_c   1.000
_cell.angle_alpha   90.00
_cell.angle_beta   90.00
_cell.angle_gamma   90.00
#
_symmetry.space_group_name_H-M   'P 1'
#
loop_
_entity.id
_entity.type
_entity.pdbx_description
1 polymer ?
#
loop_
_entity_poly.entity_id
_entity_poly.type
_entity_poly.pdbx_seq_one_letter_code
_entity_poly.pdbx_strand_id
1 'polypeptide(L)'
;MHLPATHTEIEYLHELREGNQRAFTYFYETFKLPIYRKLLAMVRIETIAEELTQDVFVRIWDKRSLIDPQQPFKSYLYRIAQHILYDFYRKVARDERLQRELKLSHASSYDPISEGIFLKETQSILNQAIASLSEQQSQIFTLCRIEGKSYKEVSEMLGISVHTVSTHMTRASKRVQEFMLKNQHLIWIGILLAHSLEKNILN
;
A
#
# COMPACT_ATOMS: atom_id res chain seq x y z
N MET A 1 41.31 -3.68 -21.26
CA MET A 1 40.13 -2.88 -20.91
C MET A 1 39.04 -3.85 -20.46
N HIS A 2 39.00 -4.13 -19.15
CA HIS A 2 38.08 -5.12 -18.59
C HIS A 2 36.71 -4.43 -18.40
N LEU A 3 35.72 -4.84 -19.20
CA LEU A 3 34.33 -4.46 -18.94
C LEU A 3 33.97 -5.00 -17.54
N PRO A 4 33.39 -4.21 -16.63
CA PRO A 4 32.94 -4.72 -15.35
C PRO A 4 31.84 -5.76 -15.61
N ALA A 5 32.01 -6.94 -15.03
CA ALA A 5 30.99 -7.98 -15.03
C ALA A 5 29.68 -7.35 -14.49
N THR A 6 28.63 -7.38 -15.32
CA THR A 6 27.30 -6.91 -14.91
C THR A 6 26.79 -7.86 -13.83
N HIS A 7 26.84 -7.42 -12.56
CA HIS A 7 26.26 -8.17 -11.47
C HIS A 7 24.78 -8.40 -11.71
N THR A 8 24.34 -9.62 -11.51
CA THR A 8 22.93 -9.97 -11.57
C THR A 8 22.20 -9.45 -10.31
N GLU A 9 20.89 -9.26 -10.38
CA GLU A 9 20.08 -8.85 -9.22
C GLU A 9 20.28 -9.81 -8.03
N ILE A 10 20.44 -11.11 -8.31
CA ILE A 10 20.67 -12.14 -7.30
C ILE A 10 22.02 -11.95 -6.58
N GLU A 11 23.06 -11.63 -7.30
CA GLU A 11 24.40 -11.35 -6.74
C GLU A 11 24.33 -10.11 -5.82
N TYR A 12 23.69 -9.02 -6.27
CA TYR A 12 23.46 -7.85 -5.44
C TYR A 12 22.62 -8.17 -4.19
N LEU A 13 21.64 -9.10 -4.26
CA LEU A 13 20.87 -9.51 -3.08
C LEU A 13 21.72 -10.29 -2.07
N HIS A 14 22.62 -11.15 -2.52
CA HIS A 14 23.57 -11.82 -1.65
C HIS A 14 24.50 -10.82 -0.94
N GLU A 15 25.07 -9.88 -1.69
CA GLU A 15 25.92 -8.83 -1.13
C GLU A 15 25.14 -7.92 -0.16
N LEU A 16 23.89 -7.57 -0.46
CA LEU A 16 23.03 -6.78 0.43
C LEU A 16 22.83 -7.49 1.78
N ARG A 17 22.59 -8.80 1.77
CA ARG A 17 22.45 -9.60 3.01
C ARG A 17 23.69 -9.52 3.88
N GLU A 18 24.87 -9.48 3.27
CA GLU A 18 26.17 -9.36 3.96
C GLU A 18 26.46 -7.92 4.41
N GLY A 19 25.61 -6.97 4.08
CA GLY A 19 25.74 -5.57 4.48
C GLY A 19 26.61 -4.74 3.53
N ASN A 20 26.77 -5.15 2.27
CA ASN A 20 27.50 -4.39 1.27
C ASN A 20 26.75 -3.10 0.92
N GLN A 21 27.37 -1.95 1.18
CA GLN A 21 26.80 -0.63 0.92
C GLN A 21 26.57 -0.36 -0.58
N ARG A 22 27.42 -0.88 -1.48
CA ARG A 22 27.26 -0.71 -2.93
C ARG A 22 26.00 -1.43 -3.43
N ALA A 23 25.76 -2.65 -2.92
CA ALA A 23 24.54 -3.41 -3.23
C ALA A 23 23.28 -2.67 -2.70
N PHE A 24 23.37 -2.10 -1.49
CA PHE A 24 22.27 -1.27 -0.98
C PHE A 24 22.03 -0.04 -1.84
N THR A 25 23.08 0.68 -2.24
CA THR A 25 22.97 1.85 -3.12
C THR A 25 22.33 1.48 -4.46
N TYR A 26 22.69 0.35 -5.05
CA TYR A 26 22.06 -0.14 -6.28
C TYR A 26 20.54 -0.28 -6.14
N PHE A 27 20.05 -0.94 -5.08
CA PHE A 27 18.61 -1.10 -4.84
C PHE A 27 17.94 0.22 -4.47
N TYR A 28 18.60 1.07 -3.71
CA TYR A 28 18.10 2.39 -3.36
C TYR A 28 17.86 3.24 -4.61
N GLU A 29 18.87 3.40 -5.47
CA GLU A 29 18.75 4.20 -6.70
C GLU A 29 17.73 3.60 -7.68
N THR A 30 17.64 2.27 -7.78
CA THR A 30 16.69 1.59 -8.66
C THR A 30 15.25 1.80 -8.21
N PHE A 31 14.97 1.77 -6.90
CA PHE A 31 13.61 1.70 -6.39
C PHE A 31 13.13 2.94 -5.65
N LYS A 32 14.00 3.88 -5.27
CA LYS A 32 13.64 5.11 -4.54
C LYS A 32 12.50 5.86 -5.22
N LEU A 33 12.67 6.22 -6.48
CA LEU A 33 11.67 7.01 -7.20
C LEU A 33 10.33 6.28 -7.43
N PRO A 34 10.29 4.99 -7.84
CA PRO A 34 9.07 4.22 -7.89
C PRO A 34 8.33 4.12 -6.55
N ILE A 35 9.04 3.89 -5.44
CA ILE A 35 8.43 3.82 -4.10
C ILE A 35 7.91 5.18 -3.67
N TYR A 36 8.72 6.24 -3.80
CA TYR A 36 8.30 7.60 -3.50
C TYR A 36 7.01 8.00 -4.23
N ARG A 37 6.97 7.82 -5.56
CA ARG A 37 5.77 8.14 -6.36
C ARG A 37 4.53 7.38 -5.88
N LYS A 38 4.70 6.12 -5.51
CA LYS A 38 3.59 5.32 -4.98
C LYS A 38 3.11 5.83 -3.64
N LEU A 39 4.02 6.14 -2.72
CA LEU A 39 3.68 6.69 -1.41
C LEU A 39 3.08 8.10 -1.54
N LEU A 40 3.65 8.96 -2.40
CA LEU A 40 3.12 10.29 -2.66
C LEU A 40 1.68 10.25 -3.21
N ALA A 41 1.38 9.34 -4.12
CA ALA A 41 0.02 9.14 -4.63
C ALA A 41 -0.98 8.76 -3.53
N MET A 42 -0.51 8.14 -2.44
CA MET A 42 -1.36 7.72 -1.32
C MET A 42 -1.49 8.81 -0.26
N VAL A 43 -0.38 9.45 0.15
CA VAL A 43 -0.39 10.43 1.26
C VAL A 43 -0.58 11.86 0.79
N ARG A 44 -0.26 12.17 -0.48
CA ARG A 44 -0.38 13.50 -1.13
C ARG A 44 0.38 14.64 -0.43
N ILE A 45 1.33 14.32 0.44
CA ILE A 45 2.21 15.26 1.13
C ILE A 45 3.64 14.84 0.85
N GLU A 46 4.42 15.70 0.19
CA GLU A 46 5.77 15.39 -0.26
C GLU A 46 6.70 15.01 0.89
N THR A 47 6.72 15.81 1.97
CA THR A 47 7.55 15.57 3.14
C THR A 47 7.25 14.23 3.80
N ILE A 48 5.98 13.87 3.94
CA ILE A 48 5.57 12.58 4.49
C ILE A 48 5.96 11.44 3.54
N ALA A 49 5.75 11.62 2.23
CA ALA A 49 6.14 10.60 1.25
C ALA A 49 7.66 10.36 1.24
N GLU A 50 8.46 11.41 1.44
CA GLU A 50 9.92 11.30 1.59
C GLU A 50 10.30 10.53 2.86
N GLU A 51 9.75 10.89 4.02
CA GLU A 51 9.96 10.19 5.28
C GLU A 51 9.62 8.70 5.18
N LEU A 52 8.42 8.39 4.69
CA LEU A 52 7.99 7.00 4.51
C LEU A 52 8.89 6.24 3.53
N THR A 53 9.40 6.92 2.49
CA THR A 53 10.35 6.31 1.55
C THR A 53 11.67 5.97 2.24
N GLN A 54 12.20 6.88 3.05
CA GLN A 54 13.40 6.63 3.86
C GLN A 54 13.19 5.46 4.82
N ASP A 55 12.05 5.42 5.52
CA ASP A 55 11.69 4.33 6.44
C ASP A 55 11.65 2.97 5.73
N VAL A 56 11.19 2.91 4.47
CA VAL A 56 11.23 1.68 3.67
C VAL A 56 12.66 1.18 3.52
N PHE A 57 13.60 2.04 3.13
CA PHE A 57 14.98 1.63 2.90
C PHE A 57 15.76 1.38 4.19
N VAL A 58 15.47 2.12 5.27
CA VAL A 58 15.99 1.80 6.60
C VAL A 58 15.53 0.40 7.02
N ARG A 59 14.26 0.07 6.87
CA ARG A 59 13.74 -1.27 7.20
C ARG A 59 14.30 -2.39 6.31
N ILE A 60 14.59 -2.11 5.04
CA ILE A 60 15.31 -3.05 4.15
C ILE A 60 16.71 -3.30 4.70
N TRP A 61 17.45 -2.25 5.09
CA TRP A 61 18.79 -2.38 5.63
C TRP A 61 18.80 -3.15 6.95
N ASP A 62 17.90 -2.85 7.86
CA ASP A 62 17.79 -3.52 9.16
C ASP A 62 17.46 -5.00 9.02
N LYS A 63 16.59 -5.35 8.06
CA LYS A 63 16.14 -6.72 7.82
C LYS A 63 16.87 -7.43 6.68
N ARG A 64 17.99 -6.87 6.20
CA ARG A 64 18.71 -7.39 5.03
C ARG A 64 19.12 -8.87 5.14
N SER A 65 19.48 -9.33 6.33
CA SER A 65 19.83 -10.73 6.57
C SER A 65 18.67 -11.72 6.36
N LEU A 66 17.42 -11.23 6.41
CA LEU A 66 16.20 -12.02 6.22
C LEU A 66 15.72 -12.04 4.76
N ILE A 67 16.39 -11.31 3.87
CA ILE A 67 16.03 -11.27 2.45
C ILE A 67 16.38 -12.64 1.83
N ASP A 68 15.41 -13.24 1.14
CA ASP A 68 15.62 -14.44 0.35
C ASP A 68 15.96 -14.06 -1.10
N PRO A 69 17.19 -14.30 -1.57
CA PRO A 69 17.60 -13.95 -2.94
C PRO A 69 16.87 -14.72 -4.04
N GLN A 70 16.19 -15.81 -3.70
CA GLN A 70 15.40 -16.61 -4.64
C GLN A 70 13.97 -16.06 -4.81
N GLN A 71 13.57 -15.08 -3.98
CA GLN A 71 12.26 -14.46 -4.09
C GLN A 71 12.34 -13.10 -4.80
N PRO A 72 11.29 -12.69 -5.54
CA PRO A 72 11.27 -11.39 -6.22
C PRO A 72 11.44 -10.23 -5.24
N PHE A 73 12.62 -9.60 -5.22
CA PHE A 73 12.93 -8.50 -4.30
C PHE A 73 11.94 -7.34 -4.40
N LYS A 74 11.52 -7.00 -5.62
CA LYS A 74 10.50 -5.98 -5.85
C LYS A 74 9.23 -6.24 -5.04
N SER A 75 8.75 -7.48 -5.02
CA SER A 75 7.53 -7.84 -4.26
C SER A 75 7.74 -7.69 -2.75
N TYR A 76 8.91 -8.07 -2.25
CA TYR A 76 9.29 -7.90 -0.85
C TYR A 76 9.35 -6.42 -0.45
N LEU A 77 10.03 -5.59 -1.25
CA LEU A 77 10.15 -4.14 -1.06
C LEU A 77 8.77 -3.45 -1.02
N TYR A 78 7.89 -3.77 -1.98
CA TYR A 78 6.54 -3.17 -2.01
C TYR A 78 5.67 -3.62 -0.84
N ARG A 79 5.86 -4.82 -0.31
CA ARG A 79 5.20 -5.29 0.91
C ARG A 79 5.65 -4.50 2.14
N ILE A 80 6.96 -4.22 2.25
CA ILE A 80 7.49 -3.34 3.31
C ILE A 80 6.90 -1.94 3.21
N ALA A 81 6.89 -1.35 2.01
CA ALA A 81 6.29 -0.03 1.79
C ALA A 81 4.81 0.02 2.18
N GLN A 82 4.06 -1.03 1.87
CA GLN A 82 2.65 -1.15 2.24
C GLN A 82 2.47 -1.23 3.76
N HIS A 83 3.30 -2.00 4.47
CA HIS A 83 3.22 -2.08 5.93
C HIS A 83 3.55 -0.74 6.59
N ILE A 84 4.57 -0.04 6.11
CA ILE A 84 4.93 1.31 6.62
C ILE A 84 3.78 2.29 6.40
N LEU A 85 3.15 2.27 5.24
CA LEU A 85 2.00 3.11 4.94
C LEU A 85 0.80 2.81 5.87
N TYR A 86 0.54 1.53 6.18
CA TYR A 86 -0.50 1.16 7.14
C TYR A 86 -0.16 1.61 8.57
N ASP A 87 1.09 1.46 8.98
CA ASP A 87 1.54 1.93 10.28
C ASP A 87 1.39 3.45 10.40
N PHE A 88 1.70 4.19 9.32
CA PHE A 88 1.47 5.63 9.22
C PHE A 88 -0.02 5.97 9.38
N TYR A 89 -0.93 5.35 8.61
CA TYR A 89 -2.36 5.64 8.73
C TYR A 89 -2.93 5.25 10.10
N ARG A 90 -2.43 4.18 10.72
CA ARG A 90 -2.79 3.86 12.11
C ARG A 90 -2.36 4.96 13.10
N LYS A 91 -1.18 5.55 12.89
CA LYS A 91 -0.71 6.69 13.68
C LYS A 91 -1.60 7.91 13.45
N VAL A 92 -1.91 8.23 12.20
CA VAL A 92 -2.83 9.31 11.82
C VAL A 92 -4.20 9.14 12.48
N ALA A 93 -4.75 7.93 12.47
CA ALA A 93 -6.05 7.66 13.08
C ALA A 93 -6.11 7.95 14.61
N ARG A 94 -4.94 8.00 15.28
CA ARG A 94 -4.81 8.29 16.72
C ARG A 94 -4.36 9.72 17.01
N ASP A 95 -3.94 10.47 16.02
CA ASP A 95 -3.36 11.80 16.15
C ASP A 95 -4.19 12.84 15.37
N GLU A 96 -4.97 13.63 16.10
CA GLU A 96 -5.84 14.68 15.52
C GLU A 96 -5.07 15.77 14.75
N ARG A 97 -3.81 16.04 15.11
CA ARG A 97 -2.98 17.01 14.40
C ARG A 97 -2.62 16.49 13.01
N LEU A 98 -2.15 15.25 12.91
CA LEU A 98 -1.84 14.59 11.63
C LEU A 98 -3.10 14.45 10.77
N GLN A 99 -4.26 14.17 11.38
CA GLN A 99 -5.53 14.14 10.65
C GLN A 99 -5.87 15.49 10.02
N ARG A 100 -5.67 16.58 10.75
CA ARG A 100 -5.90 17.94 10.24
C ARG A 100 -4.95 18.30 9.10
N GLU A 101 -3.68 17.98 9.24
CA GLU A 101 -2.65 18.23 8.22
C GLU A 101 -2.95 17.48 6.91
N LEU A 102 -3.31 16.20 7.01
CA LEU A 102 -3.74 15.41 5.86
C LEU A 102 -5.02 15.96 5.20
N LYS A 103 -6.01 16.35 6.00
CA LYS A 103 -7.25 16.96 5.47
C LYS A 103 -6.96 18.26 4.71
N LEU A 104 -6.08 19.11 5.22
CA LEU A 104 -5.70 20.37 4.57
C LEU A 104 -4.96 20.15 3.25
N SER A 105 -4.04 19.18 3.19
CA SER A 105 -3.30 18.85 1.96
C SER A 105 -4.19 18.23 0.89
N HIS A 106 -5.24 17.51 1.28
CA HIS A 106 -6.25 17.00 0.35
C HIS A 106 -7.20 18.12 -0.11
N ALA A 107 -7.45 19.13 0.72
CA ALA A 107 -8.37 20.24 0.42
C ALA A 107 -7.86 21.20 -0.69
N SER A 108 -6.57 21.27 -0.96
CA SER A 108 -6.02 22.15 -2.01
C SER A 108 -6.29 21.68 -3.46
N SER A 109 -6.92 20.50 -3.63
CA SER A 109 -7.36 19.98 -4.95
C SER A 109 -8.85 19.57 -4.91
N TYR A 110 -9.68 20.23 -4.09
CA TYR A 110 -10.92 19.66 -3.59
C TYR A 110 -12.18 20.35 -4.12
N ASP A 111 -13.06 19.58 -4.79
CA ASP A 111 -14.48 19.85 -4.86
C ASP A 111 -15.22 18.88 -3.90
N PRO A 112 -15.81 19.40 -2.79
CA PRO A 112 -16.39 18.56 -1.74
C PRO A 112 -17.65 17.79 -2.15
N ILE A 113 -18.32 18.19 -3.24
CA ILE A 113 -19.60 17.57 -3.68
C ILE A 113 -19.32 16.31 -4.50
N SER A 114 -18.40 16.38 -5.45
CA SER A 114 -18.02 15.25 -6.30
C SER A 114 -17.29 14.15 -5.55
N GLU A 115 -16.45 14.52 -4.57
CA GLU A 115 -15.71 13.53 -3.78
C GLU A 115 -16.60 12.80 -2.76
N GLY A 116 -17.60 13.47 -2.19
CA GLY A 116 -18.56 12.83 -1.29
C GLY A 116 -19.36 11.71 -1.98
N ILE A 117 -19.72 11.87 -3.25
CA ILE A 117 -20.42 10.87 -4.06
C ILE A 117 -19.43 9.75 -4.43
N PHE A 118 -18.24 10.09 -4.92
CA PHE A 118 -17.22 9.14 -5.32
C PHE A 118 -16.74 8.27 -4.15
N LEU A 119 -16.53 8.85 -2.96
CA LEU A 119 -16.16 8.10 -1.77
C LEU A 119 -17.27 7.13 -1.34
N LYS A 120 -18.56 7.54 -1.40
CA LYS A 120 -19.68 6.66 -1.09
C LYS A 120 -19.81 5.50 -2.08
N GLU A 121 -19.66 5.76 -3.38
CA GLU A 121 -19.71 4.73 -4.42
C GLU A 121 -18.53 3.75 -4.28
N THR A 122 -17.31 4.26 -4.12
CA THR A 122 -16.11 3.44 -3.91
C THR A 122 -16.22 2.62 -2.63
N GLN A 123 -16.74 3.19 -1.54
CA GLN A 123 -17.01 2.49 -0.29
C GLN A 123 -18.09 1.41 -0.47
N SER A 124 -19.14 1.70 -1.24
CA SER A 124 -20.18 0.71 -1.56
C SER A 124 -19.61 -0.47 -2.34
N ILE A 125 -18.79 -0.22 -3.37
CA ILE A 125 -18.13 -1.27 -4.16
C ILE A 125 -17.18 -2.09 -3.28
N LEU A 126 -16.41 -1.45 -2.40
CA LEU A 126 -15.54 -2.14 -1.46
C LEU A 126 -16.34 -3.02 -0.49
N ASN A 127 -17.43 -2.52 0.06
CA ASN A 127 -18.30 -3.28 0.94
C ASN A 127 -18.91 -4.50 0.22
N GLN A 128 -19.32 -4.34 -1.05
CA GLN A 128 -19.80 -5.45 -1.87
C GLN A 128 -18.68 -6.47 -2.15
N ALA A 129 -17.44 -5.99 -2.42
CA ALA A 129 -16.30 -6.88 -2.60
C ALA A 129 -16.03 -7.70 -1.34
N ILE A 130 -16.07 -7.08 -0.15
CA ILE A 130 -15.90 -7.77 1.13
C ILE A 130 -17.06 -8.75 1.38
N ALA A 131 -18.29 -8.37 1.09
CA ALA A 131 -19.46 -9.23 1.22
C ALA A 131 -19.43 -10.46 0.28
N SER A 132 -18.68 -10.40 -0.81
CA SER A 132 -18.46 -11.53 -1.73
C SER A 132 -17.46 -12.56 -1.22
N LEU A 133 -16.74 -12.28 -0.15
CA LEU A 133 -15.79 -13.20 0.50
C LEU A 133 -16.55 -14.25 1.33
N SER A 134 -15.88 -15.39 1.59
CA SER A 134 -16.40 -16.30 2.63
C SER A 134 -16.31 -15.63 4.00
N GLU A 135 -17.16 -16.02 4.93
CA GLU A 135 -17.23 -15.44 6.28
C GLU A 135 -15.85 -15.34 6.93
N GLN A 136 -15.09 -16.42 6.92
CA GLN A 136 -13.73 -16.44 7.49
C GLN A 136 -12.75 -15.51 6.75
N GLN A 137 -12.85 -15.43 5.42
CA GLN A 137 -12.03 -14.49 4.64
C GLN A 137 -12.41 -13.04 4.91
N SER A 138 -13.72 -12.73 5.00
CA SER A 138 -14.24 -11.41 5.31
C SER A 138 -13.78 -10.95 6.70
N GLN A 139 -13.92 -11.81 7.70
CA GLN A 139 -13.48 -11.53 9.06
C GLN A 139 -11.97 -11.24 9.13
N ILE A 140 -11.14 -12.12 8.55
CA ILE A 140 -9.68 -11.93 8.55
C ILE A 140 -9.29 -10.68 7.75
N PHE A 141 -9.93 -10.43 6.61
CA PHE A 141 -9.67 -9.25 5.78
C PHE A 141 -10.02 -7.97 6.54
N THR A 142 -11.16 -7.91 7.21
CA THR A 142 -11.60 -6.77 8.01
C THR A 142 -10.62 -6.51 9.16
N LEU A 143 -10.30 -7.52 9.96
CA LEU A 143 -9.34 -7.39 11.05
C LEU A 143 -7.97 -6.89 10.59
N CYS A 144 -7.45 -7.45 9.49
CA CYS A 144 -6.11 -7.09 8.99
C CYS A 144 -6.08 -5.78 8.22
N ARG A 145 -7.08 -5.50 7.35
CA ARG A 145 -7.04 -4.37 6.40
C ARG A 145 -7.79 -3.15 6.89
N ILE A 146 -8.91 -3.33 7.56
CA ILE A 146 -9.75 -2.23 8.04
C ILE A 146 -9.33 -1.84 9.46
N GLU A 147 -9.22 -2.81 10.37
CA GLU A 147 -8.84 -2.56 11.77
C GLU A 147 -7.32 -2.51 11.99
N GLY A 148 -6.54 -2.91 10.98
CA GLY A 148 -5.08 -2.82 11.00
C GLY A 148 -4.40 -3.78 11.97
N LYS A 149 -5.03 -4.89 12.35
CA LYS A 149 -4.43 -5.93 13.19
C LYS A 149 -3.30 -6.65 12.44
N SER A 150 -2.25 -7.02 13.15
CA SER A 150 -1.20 -7.87 12.62
C SER A 150 -1.70 -9.31 12.45
N TYR A 151 -1.05 -10.08 11.59
CA TYR A 151 -1.39 -11.50 11.41
C TYR A 151 -1.24 -12.31 12.69
N LYS A 152 -0.33 -11.92 13.59
CA LYS A 152 -0.14 -12.56 14.88
C LYS A 152 -1.33 -12.28 15.80
N GLU A 153 -1.75 -11.01 15.93
CA GLU A 153 -2.92 -10.64 16.71
C GLU A 153 -4.19 -11.35 16.21
N VAL A 154 -4.40 -11.38 14.87
CA VAL A 154 -5.55 -12.08 14.27
C VAL A 154 -5.49 -13.59 14.52
N SER A 155 -4.31 -14.19 14.45
CA SER A 155 -4.06 -15.61 14.76
C SER A 155 -4.47 -15.92 16.20
N GLU A 156 -4.06 -15.10 17.16
CA GLU A 156 -4.41 -15.23 18.58
C GLU A 156 -5.91 -15.02 18.82
N MET A 157 -6.53 -13.99 18.19
CA MET A 157 -7.96 -13.70 18.34
C MET A 157 -8.87 -14.80 17.79
N LEU A 158 -8.47 -15.42 16.67
CA LEU A 158 -9.30 -16.42 15.99
C LEU A 158 -8.92 -17.87 16.31
N GLY A 159 -7.86 -18.09 17.09
CA GLY A 159 -7.38 -19.44 17.43
C GLY A 159 -6.86 -20.25 16.25
N ILE A 160 -6.31 -19.57 15.21
CA ILE A 160 -5.80 -20.21 14.00
C ILE A 160 -4.31 -19.87 13.80
N SER A 161 -3.60 -20.65 12.97
CA SER A 161 -2.18 -20.37 12.72
C SER A 161 -1.95 -19.06 11.94
N VAL A 162 -0.81 -18.39 12.17
CA VAL A 162 -0.38 -17.21 11.38
C VAL A 162 -0.30 -17.55 9.88
N HIS A 163 0.07 -18.79 9.55
CA HIS A 163 0.09 -19.27 8.17
C HIS A 163 -1.33 -19.33 7.58
N THR A 164 -2.32 -19.78 8.36
CA THR A 164 -3.73 -19.81 7.96
C THR A 164 -4.23 -18.39 7.70
N VAL A 165 -3.93 -17.43 8.60
CA VAL A 165 -4.25 -16.01 8.40
C VAL A 165 -3.64 -15.49 7.10
N SER A 166 -2.35 -15.75 6.86
CA SER A 166 -1.65 -15.32 5.63
C SER A 166 -2.31 -15.90 4.37
N THR A 167 -2.68 -17.19 4.39
CA THR A 167 -3.32 -17.87 3.26
C THR A 167 -4.69 -17.25 2.96
N HIS A 168 -5.53 -17.03 3.99
CA HIS A 168 -6.83 -16.38 3.81
C HIS A 168 -6.70 -14.95 3.33
N MET A 169 -5.74 -14.18 3.87
CA MET A 169 -5.45 -12.82 3.42
C MET A 169 -5.05 -12.75 1.95
N THR A 170 -4.20 -13.66 1.49
CA THR A 170 -3.77 -13.72 0.08
C THR A 170 -4.98 -13.97 -0.83
N ARG A 171 -5.82 -14.95 -0.48
CA ARG A 171 -7.03 -15.28 -1.25
C ARG A 171 -8.06 -14.16 -1.21
N ALA A 172 -8.32 -13.57 -0.04
CA ALA A 172 -9.24 -12.46 0.13
C ALA A 172 -8.79 -11.23 -0.67
N SER A 173 -7.51 -10.84 -0.56
CA SER A 173 -6.96 -9.70 -1.29
C SER A 173 -7.08 -9.87 -2.80
N LYS A 174 -6.82 -11.08 -3.31
CA LYS A 174 -6.98 -11.37 -4.75
C LYS A 174 -8.44 -11.23 -5.19
N ARG A 175 -9.40 -11.78 -4.44
CA ARG A 175 -10.84 -11.68 -4.75
C ARG A 175 -11.35 -10.24 -4.72
N VAL A 176 -10.96 -9.47 -3.69
CA VAL A 176 -11.32 -8.05 -3.60
C VAL A 176 -10.75 -7.28 -4.79
N GLN A 177 -9.48 -7.51 -5.14
CA GLN A 177 -8.87 -6.89 -6.31
C GLN A 177 -9.59 -7.24 -7.61
N GLU A 178 -9.91 -8.50 -7.83
CA GLU A 178 -10.66 -8.95 -9.02
C GLU A 178 -12.06 -8.33 -9.07
N PHE A 179 -12.74 -8.22 -7.93
CA PHE A 179 -14.05 -7.57 -7.83
C PHE A 179 -13.97 -6.08 -8.16
N MET A 180 -12.98 -5.37 -7.59
CA MET A 180 -12.75 -3.95 -7.86
C MET A 180 -12.42 -3.71 -9.34
N LEU A 181 -11.59 -4.55 -9.95
CA LEU A 181 -11.25 -4.45 -11.37
C LEU A 181 -12.47 -4.70 -12.28
N LYS A 182 -13.32 -5.64 -11.94
CA LYS A 182 -14.56 -5.89 -12.70
C LYS A 182 -15.55 -4.73 -12.64
N ASN A 183 -15.54 -3.98 -11.55
CA ASN A 183 -16.44 -2.85 -11.31
C ASN A 183 -15.78 -1.48 -11.53
N GLN A 184 -14.56 -1.44 -12.10
CA GLN A 184 -13.83 -0.19 -12.36
C GLN A 184 -14.61 0.78 -13.28
N HIS A 185 -15.49 0.28 -14.15
CA HIS A 185 -16.35 1.10 -15.00
C HIS A 185 -17.31 1.97 -14.19
N LEU A 186 -17.81 1.48 -13.04
CA LEU A 186 -18.66 2.26 -12.14
C LEU A 186 -17.89 3.41 -11.51
N ILE A 187 -16.61 3.17 -11.17
CA ILE A 187 -15.68 4.19 -10.67
C ILE A 187 -15.45 5.27 -11.73
N TRP A 188 -15.21 4.87 -13.00
CA TRP A 188 -15.04 5.80 -14.12
C TRP A 188 -16.32 6.57 -14.45
N ILE A 189 -17.50 5.93 -14.39
CA ILE A 189 -18.80 6.59 -14.58
C ILE A 189 -19.00 7.63 -13.48
N GLY A 190 -18.69 7.34 -12.21
CA GLY A 190 -18.77 8.28 -11.12
C GLY A 190 -17.88 9.52 -11.35
N ILE A 191 -16.64 9.33 -11.80
CA ILE A 191 -15.72 10.42 -12.17
C ILE A 191 -16.29 11.27 -13.32
N LEU A 192 -16.81 10.63 -14.36
CA LEU A 192 -17.40 11.33 -15.53
C LEU A 192 -18.66 12.12 -15.15
N LEU A 193 -19.52 11.57 -14.31
CA LEU A 193 -20.72 12.25 -13.82
C LEU A 193 -20.34 13.44 -12.92
N ALA A 194 -19.38 13.29 -12.02
CA ALA A 194 -18.87 14.38 -11.20
C ALA A 194 -18.35 15.53 -12.07
N HIS A 195 -17.55 15.22 -13.09
CA HIS A 195 -16.99 16.21 -14.01
C HIS A 195 -18.04 16.89 -14.92
N SER A 196 -19.13 16.19 -15.27
CA SER A 196 -20.24 16.77 -16.05
C SER A 196 -21.13 17.69 -15.21
N LEU A 197 -21.25 17.44 -13.91
CA LEU A 197 -21.97 18.31 -12.98
C LEU A 197 -21.25 19.65 -12.76
N GLU A 198 -19.90 19.63 -12.70
CA GLU A 198 -19.10 20.85 -12.61
C GLU A 198 -19.34 21.81 -13.80
N LYS A 199 -19.44 21.28 -15.01
CA LYS A 199 -19.68 22.09 -16.22
C LYS A 199 -21.08 22.73 -16.26
N ASN A 200 -22.08 22.15 -15.60
CA ASN A 200 -23.45 22.66 -15.57
C ASN A 200 -23.69 23.68 -14.45
N ILE A 201 -22.78 23.83 -13.48
CA ILE A 201 -22.87 24.84 -12.40
C ILE A 201 -22.15 26.12 -12.77
N LEU A 202 -21.24 26.09 -13.78
CA LEU A 202 -20.46 27.23 -14.26
C LEU A 202 -21.05 27.95 -15.50
N ASN A 203 -22.21 27.53 -15.99
CA ASN A 203 -23.05 28.20 -16.99
C ASN A 203 -24.36 28.67 -16.40
#